data_2ab8f25b33218f1d623a38fef9d19d31
#
_entry.id   2ab8f25b33218f1d623a38fef9d19d31
#
_cell.length_a   1.000
_cell.length_b   1.000
_cell.length_c   1.000
_cell.angle_alpha   90.00
_cell.angle_beta   90.00
_cell.angle_gamma   90.00
#
_symmetry.space_group_name_H-M   'P 1'
#
loop_
_entity.id
_entity.type
_entity.pdbx_description
1 polymer ?
#
loop_
_entity_poly.entity_id
_entity_poly.type
_entity_poly.pdbx_seq_one_letter_code
_entity_poly.pdbx_strand_id
1 'polypeptide(L)'
;MAAAIVIKLDLANMRAFQRAAQELGMGKARKIVAWSMNQVGNKLYTRVKRQTTKQLGVPYADAGASWEVERANPGRLQYAITATGKYYPLSKFKPRQFSFGVRAKPWNRVQRFKGAFMVGSDVYVRTSKERGPLRKLMGGSIPREMERDAVPFIADAAMDQELPQVIETKLGQFLPW
;
A
#
# COMPACT_ATOMS: atom_id res chain seq x y z
N MET A 1 6.04 -4.82 11.56
CA MET A 1 4.58 -4.69 11.32
C MET A 1 4.31 -5.06 9.87
N ALA A 2 3.16 -5.63 9.60
CA ALA A 2 2.70 -5.93 8.25
C ALA A 2 1.27 -5.42 8.10
N ALA A 3 0.93 -4.93 6.91
CA ALA A 3 -0.43 -4.61 6.50
C ALA A 3 -0.70 -5.24 5.15
N ALA A 4 -1.93 -5.68 4.91
CA ALA A 4 -2.30 -6.32 3.66
C ALA A 4 -3.64 -5.79 3.15
N ILE A 5 -3.71 -5.52 1.86
CA ILE A 5 -4.95 -5.32 1.10
C ILE A 5 -5.18 -6.58 0.28
N VAL A 6 -6.31 -7.23 0.49
CA VAL A 6 -6.66 -8.48 -0.19
C VAL A 6 -7.91 -8.26 -1.02
N ILE A 7 -7.78 -8.40 -2.33
CA ILE A 7 -8.89 -8.36 -3.28
C ILE A 7 -9.42 -9.78 -3.45
N LYS A 8 -10.67 -9.99 -3.06
CA LYS A 8 -11.43 -11.22 -3.29
C LYS A 8 -12.73 -10.84 -4.00
N LEU A 9 -13.17 -11.69 -4.89
CA LEU A 9 -14.42 -11.49 -5.62
C LEU A 9 -15.36 -12.66 -5.36
N ASP A 10 -16.61 -12.36 -5.05
CA ASP A 10 -17.68 -13.36 -5.02
C ASP A 10 -18.23 -13.55 -6.44
N LEU A 11 -17.79 -14.61 -7.09
CA LEU A 11 -18.20 -14.95 -8.45
C LEU A 11 -19.59 -15.59 -8.51
N ALA A 12 -20.11 -16.09 -7.39
CA ALA A 12 -21.38 -16.80 -7.37
C ALA A 12 -22.54 -15.90 -7.78
N ASN A 13 -22.45 -14.61 -7.45
CA ASN A 13 -23.49 -13.61 -7.75
C ASN A 13 -23.24 -12.84 -9.06
N MET A 14 -22.15 -13.10 -9.78
CA MET A 14 -21.81 -12.40 -11.02
C MET A 14 -22.43 -13.09 -12.25
N ARG A 15 -23.54 -12.57 -12.79
CA ARG A 15 -24.25 -13.14 -13.95
C ARG A 15 -23.33 -13.30 -15.18
N ALA A 16 -22.49 -12.30 -15.44
CA ALA A 16 -21.53 -12.36 -16.57
C ALA A 16 -20.57 -13.55 -16.43
N PHE A 17 -20.08 -13.85 -15.22
CA PHE A 17 -19.22 -15.00 -14.98
C PHE A 17 -19.97 -16.32 -15.15
N GLN A 18 -21.21 -16.43 -14.64
CA GLN A 18 -22.03 -17.64 -14.79
C GLN A 18 -22.30 -17.96 -16.27
N ARG A 19 -22.68 -16.94 -17.06
CA ARG A 19 -22.86 -17.09 -18.51
C ARG A 19 -21.56 -17.51 -19.20
N ALA A 20 -20.45 -16.84 -18.90
CA ALA A 20 -19.15 -17.20 -19.47
C ALA A 20 -18.69 -18.61 -19.08
N ALA A 21 -18.99 -19.06 -17.87
CA ALA A 21 -18.67 -20.41 -17.43
C ALA A 21 -19.47 -21.48 -18.19
N GLN A 22 -20.73 -21.19 -18.53
CA GLN A 22 -21.57 -22.07 -19.35
C GLN A 22 -21.12 -22.12 -20.81
N GLU A 23 -20.82 -20.97 -21.42
CA GLU A 23 -20.51 -20.88 -22.86
C GLU A 23 -19.03 -21.22 -23.19
N LEU A 24 -18.09 -20.77 -22.38
CA LEU A 24 -16.66 -20.93 -22.60
C LEU A 24 -16.03 -22.07 -21.78
N GLY A 25 -16.76 -22.58 -20.79
CA GLY A 25 -16.27 -23.50 -19.79
C GLY A 25 -15.60 -22.81 -18.60
N MET A 26 -15.76 -23.40 -17.41
CA MET A 26 -15.31 -22.87 -16.12
C MET A 26 -13.81 -22.49 -16.12
N GLY A 27 -12.96 -23.31 -16.74
CA GLY A 27 -11.52 -23.07 -16.77
C GLY A 27 -11.13 -21.78 -17.51
N LYS A 28 -11.77 -21.53 -18.68
CA LYS A 28 -11.52 -20.31 -19.46
C LYS A 28 -12.08 -19.08 -18.74
N ALA A 29 -13.30 -19.15 -18.22
CA ALA A 29 -13.91 -18.06 -17.44
C ALA A 29 -13.02 -17.65 -16.27
N ARG A 30 -12.51 -18.61 -15.48
CA ARG A 30 -11.59 -18.34 -14.35
C ARG A 30 -10.26 -17.72 -14.80
N LYS A 31 -9.71 -18.10 -15.96
CA LYS A 31 -8.49 -17.48 -16.52
C LYS A 31 -8.73 -16.01 -16.85
N ILE A 32 -9.86 -15.66 -17.46
CA ILE A 32 -10.22 -14.29 -17.81
C ILE A 32 -10.37 -13.46 -16.54
N VAL A 33 -11.07 -13.98 -15.51
CA VAL A 33 -11.22 -13.30 -14.23
C VAL A 33 -9.86 -13.08 -13.56
N ALA A 34 -9.00 -14.09 -13.47
CA ALA A 34 -7.68 -13.96 -12.88
C ALA A 34 -6.84 -12.86 -13.58
N TRP A 35 -6.90 -12.82 -14.92
CA TRP A 35 -6.23 -11.78 -15.70
C TRP A 35 -6.78 -10.38 -15.44
N SER A 36 -8.11 -10.23 -15.35
CA SER A 36 -8.77 -8.97 -14.99
C SER A 36 -8.37 -8.50 -13.60
N MET A 37 -8.35 -9.41 -12.62
CA MET A 37 -7.90 -9.13 -11.25
C MET A 37 -6.45 -8.66 -11.23
N ASN A 38 -5.57 -9.28 -11.98
CA ASN A 38 -4.17 -8.86 -12.07
C ASN A 38 -4.01 -7.49 -12.74
N GLN A 39 -4.82 -7.19 -13.75
CA GLN A 39 -4.82 -5.88 -14.40
C GLN A 39 -5.22 -4.75 -13.42
N VAL A 40 -6.34 -4.93 -12.72
CA VAL A 40 -6.83 -3.95 -11.72
C VAL A 40 -5.87 -3.90 -10.53
N GLY A 41 -5.43 -5.06 -10.03
CA GLY A 41 -4.52 -5.17 -8.89
C GLY A 41 -3.18 -4.47 -9.12
N ASN A 42 -2.59 -4.57 -10.32
CA ASN A 42 -1.34 -3.87 -10.66
C ASN A 42 -1.53 -2.34 -10.68
N LYS A 43 -2.67 -1.85 -11.16
CA LYS A 43 -3.02 -0.41 -11.10
C LYS A 43 -3.21 0.03 -9.64
N LEU A 44 -3.95 -0.76 -8.87
CA LEU A 44 -4.17 -0.52 -7.44
C LEU A 44 -2.86 -0.48 -6.67
N TYR A 45 -1.96 -1.45 -6.86
CA TYR A 45 -0.64 -1.47 -6.24
C TYR A 45 0.11 -0.14 -6.45
N THR A 46 0.13 0.36 -7.69
CA THR A 46 0.81 1.61 -8.01
C THR A 46 0.16 2.81 -7.30
N ARG A 47 -1.18 2.87 -7.27
CA ARG A 47 -1.93 3.94 -6.59
C ARG A 47 -1.71 3.91 -5.08
N VAL A 48 -1.85 2.73 -4.47
CA VAL A 48 -1.64 2.51 -3.04
C VAL A 48 -0.22 2.90 -2.64
N LYS A 49 0.79 2.41 -3.35
CA LYS A 49 2.18 2.73 -3.08
C LYS A 49 2.46 4.24 -3.17
N ARG A 50 1.96 4.91 -4.22
CA ARG A 50 2.10 6.37 -4.37
C ARG A 50 1.42 7.14 -3.26
N GLN A 51 0.19 6.76 -2.92
CA GLN A 51 -0.58 7.44 -1.88
C GLN A 51 0.06 7.26 -0.51
N THR A 52 0.45 6.03 -0.15
CA THR A 52 1.11 5.73 1.14
C THR A 52 2.41 6.51 1.30
N THR A 53 3.27 6.53 0.27
CA THR A 53 4.54 7.28 0.32
C THR A 53 4.30 8.79 0.39
N LYS A 54 3.30 9.30 -0.33
CA LYS A 54 2.90 10.71 -0.27
C LYS A 54 2.38 11.09 1.13
N GLN A 55 1.51 10.26 1.72
CA GLN A 55 1.00 10.47 3.09
C GLN A 55 2.16 10.49 4.10
N LEU A 56 3.04 9.52 4.03
CA LEU A 56 4.17 9.41 4.94
C LEU A 56 5.20 10.54 4.75
N GLY A 57 5.34 11.06 3.54
CA GLY A 57 6.32 12.10 3.21
C GLY A 57 7.72 11.55 2.91
N VAL A 58 7.82 10.30 2.44
CA VAL A 58 9.08 9.66 2.01
C VAL A 58 9.15 9.55 0.49
N PRO A 59 10.36 9.52 -0.10
CA PRO A 59 10.53 9.28 -1.52
C PRO A 59 9.95 7.92 -1.95
N TYR A 60 9.35 7.87 -3.14
CA TYR A 60 8.76 6.64 -3.69
C TYR A 60 9.78 5.49 -3.81
N ALA A 61 11.03 5.81 -4.14
CA ALA A 61 12.11 4.83 -4.25
C ALA A 61 12.43 4.14 -2.92
N ASP A 62 12.35 4.86 -1.80
CA ASP A 62 12.62 4.33 -0.47
C ASP A 62 11.60 3.27 -0.02
N ALA A 63 10.41 3.23 -0.65
CA ALA A 63 9.37 2.26 -0.34
C ALA A 63 9.51 0.93 -1.12
N GLY A 64 10.53 0.78 -1.95
CA GLY A 64 10.64 -0.36 -2.88
C GLY A 64 10.72 -1.73 -2.23
N ALA A 65 11.51 -1.86 -1.18
CA ALA A 65 11.79 -3.14 -0.52
C ALA A 65 10.72 -3.63 0.45
N SER A 66 9.70 -2.82 0.75
CA SER A 66 8.69 -3.15 1.78
C SER A 66 7.41 -3.77 1.22
N TRP A 67 7.32 -3.99 -0.09
CA TRP A 67 6.09 -4.37 -0.76
C TRP A 67 6.20 -5.73 -1.44
N GLU A 68 5.19 -6.58 -1.22
CA GLU A 68 5.01 -7.86 -1.87
C GLU A 68 3.65 -7.92 -2.54
N VAL A 69 3.58 -8.60 -3.69
CA VAL A 69 2.35 -8.75 -4.46
C VAL A 69 2.15 -10.22 -4.79
N GLU A 70 1.05 -10.79 -4.32
CA GLU A 70 0.57 -12.09 -4.74
C GLU A 70 -0.47 -11.91 -5.85
N ARG A 71 -0.19 -12.46 -7.03
CA ARG A 71 -1.08 -12.36 -8.19
C ARG A 71 -2.14 -13.43 -8.18
N ALA A 72 -3.32 -13.08 -8.70
CA ALA A 72 -4.40 -14.02 -8.90
C ALA A 72 -4.03 -15.05 -9.98
N ASN A 73 -4.48 -16.29 -9.80
CA ASN A 73 -4.40 -17.36 -10.76
C ASN A 73 -5.76 -18.09 -10.86
N PRO A 74 -5.99 -18.92 -11.89
CA PRO A 74 -7.29 -19.58 -12.07
C PRO A 74 -7.70 -20.50 -10.91
N GLY A 75 -6.74 -21.06 -10.18
CA GLY A 75 -7.00 -21.87 -8.99
C GLY A 75 -7.34 -21.01 -7.76
N ARG A 76 -6.71 -19.85 -7.63
CA ARG A 76 -6.88 -18.91 -6.52
C ARG A 76 -7.17 -17.50 -7.07
N LEU A 77 -8.46 -17.15 -7.11
CA LEU A 77 -8.92 -15.85 -7.56
C LEU A 77 -8.82 -14.82 -6.42
N GLN A 78 -7.58 -14.52 -6.05
CA GLN A 78 -7.23 -13.56 -5.02
C GLN A 78 -5.98 -12.79 -5.45
N TYR A 79 -6.03 -11.48 -5.32
CA TYR A 79 -4.87 -10.60 -5.50
C TYR A 79 -4.57 -9.93 -4.15
N ALA A 80 -3.34 -10.05 -3.67
CA ALA A 80 -2.96 -9.46 -2.39
C ALA A 80 -1.76 -8.53 -2.54
N ILE A 81 -1.84 -7.39 -1.86
CA ILE A 81 -0.76 -6.42 -1.72
C ILE A 81 -0.38 -6.41 -0.25
N THR A 82 0.82 -6.84 0.06
CA THR A 82 1.34 -6.84 1.43
C THR A 82 2.46 -5.84 1.55
N ALA A 83 2.41 -5.01 2.59
CA ALA A 83 3.50 -4.13 2.96
C ALA A 83 4.07 -4.56 4.31
N THR A 84 5.38 -4.80 4.34
CA THR A 84 6.12 -5.13 5.55
C THR A 84 7.16 -4.07 5.83
N GLY A 85 7.46 -3.80 7.10
CA GLY A 85 8.50 -2.84 7.41
C GLY A 85 8.50 -2.35 8.85
N LYS A 86 9.60 -1.67 9.17
CA LYS A 86 9.81 -0.95 10.43
C LYS A 86 9.47 0.53 10.26
N TYR A 87 9.53 1.27 11.35
CA TYR A 87 9.45 2.72 11.30
C TYR A 87 10.65 3.31 10.56
N TYR A 88 10.41 4.33 9.77
CA TYR A 88 11.47 5.10 9.13
C TYR A 88 12.20 5.97 10.14
N PRO A 89 13.54 6.06 10.09
CA PRO A 89 14.28 6.99 10.93
C PRO A 89 13.91 8.43 10.56
N LEU A 90 13.92 9.32 11.54
CA LEU A 90 13.56 10.72 11.34
C LEU A 90 14.46 11.45 10.33
N SER A 91 15.66 10.90 10.07
CA SER A 91 16.59 11.36 9.02
C SER A 91 15.98 11.39 7.61
N LYS A 92 15.01 10.53 7.31
CA LYS A 92 14.32 10.52 6.01
C LYS A 92 13.32 11.68 5.80
N PHE A 93 13.00 12.42 6.86
CA PHE A 93 11.99 13.50 6.86
C PHE A 93 12.60 14.91 6.89
N LYS A 94 13.76 15.08 6.24
CA LYS A 94 14.47 16.37 6.09
C LYS A 94 14.68 17.09 7.44
N PRO A 95 15.35 16.46 8.42
CA PRO A 95 15.60 17.06 9.71
C PRO A 95 16.53 18.27 9.60
N ARG A 96 16.35 19.25 10.46
CA ARG A 96 17.24 20.42 10.64
C ARG A 96 17.42 20.71 12.12
N GLN A 97 18.66 20.99 12.51
CA GLN A 97 19.02 21.36 13.89
C GLN A 97 18.68 22.84 14.15
N PHE A 98 18.12 23.11 15.33
CA PHE A 98 17.84 24.45 15.85
C PHE A 98 18.23 24.52 17.33
N SER A 99 18.25 25.72 17.91
CA SER A 99 18.56 25.94 19.35
C SER A 99 17.63 25.19 20.30
N PHE A 100 16.35 25.02 19.95
CA PHE A 100 15.37 24.30 20.76
C PHE A 100 15.41 22.77 20.58
N GLY A 101 16.12 22.25 19.56
CA GLY A 101 16.11 20.85 19.16
C GLY A 101 16.09 20.64 17.66
N VAL A 102 15.36 19.64 17.17
CA VAL A 102 15.28 19.31 15.74
C VAL A 102 13.88 19.58 15.19
N ARG A 103 13.82 20.09 13.98
CA ARG A 103 12.61 20.22 13.19
C ARG A 103 12.67 19.26 11.99
N ALA A 104 11.62 18.46 11.79
CA ALA A 104 11.49 17.56 10.65
C ALA A 104 10.07 17.62 10.09
N LYS A 105 9.82 16.95 8.94
CA LYS A 105 8.53 16.99 8.23
C LYS A 105 7.96 15.59 8.01
N PRO A 106 7.77 14.74 9.04
CA PRO A 106 7.00 13.51 8.86
C PRO A 106 5.57 13.86 8.48
N TRP A 107 4.95 13.03 7.64
CA TRP A 107 3.59 13.28 7.08
C TRP A 107 3.46 14.63 6.37
N ASN A 108 4.55 15.16 5.79
CA ASN A 108 4.63 16.49 5.19
C ASN A 108 4.26 17.65 6.14
N ARG A 109 4.10 17.39 7.44
CA ARG A 109 3.80 18.38 8.46
C ARG A 109 5.05 18.73 9.26
N VAL A 110 5.27 20.01 9.46
CA VAL A 110 6.40 20.49 10.27
C VAL A 110 6.19 20.11 11.72
N GLN A 111 7.07 19.28 12.26
CA GLN A 111 7.08 18.92 13.68
C GLN A 111 8.36 19.37 14.36
N ARG A 112 8.25 19.78 15.62
CA ARG A 112 9.36 20.23 16.47
C ARG A 112 9.63 19.17 17.54
N PHE A 113 10.86 18.69 17.61
CA PHE A 113 11.32 17.71 18.56
C PHE A 113 12.24 18.42 19.56
N LYS A 114 11.67 18.91 20.65
CA LYS A 114 12.40 19.63 21.69
C LYS A 114 13.44 18.72 22.36
N GLY A 115 14.62 19.26 22.62
CA GLY A 115 15.72 18.51 23.25
C GLY A 115 16.34 17.41 22.37
N ALA A 116 15.86 17.24 21.13
CA ALA A 116 16.48 16.35 20.17
C ALA A 116 17.71 17.00 19.54
N PHE A 117 18.66 16.20 19.10
CA PHE A 117 19.87 16.64 18.41
C PHE A 117 20.27 15.68 17.31
N MET A 118 21.03 16.18 16.36
CA MET A 118 21.51 15.39 15.22
C MET A 118 22.91 14.84 15.52
N VAL A 119 23.12 13.56 15.18
CA VAL A 119 24.43 12.94 15.13
C VAL A 119 24.59 12.35 13.71
N GLY A 120 25.42 12.98 12.92
CA GLY A 120 25.45 12.70 11.48
C GLY A 120 24.10 13.02 10.83
N SER A 121 23.51 12.06 10.13
CA SER A 121 22.18 12.21 9.51
C SER A 121 21.03 11.82 10.44
N ASP A 122 21.30 11.15 11.55
CA ASP A 122 20.28 10.61 12.43
C ASP A 122 19.91 11.57 13.57
N VAL A 123 18.71 11.43 14.06
CA VAL A 123 18.15 12.29 15.12
C VAL A 123 17.94 11.48 16.40
N TYR A 124 18.47 11.99 17.50
CA TYR A 124 18.41 11.36 18.80
C TYR A 124 17.79 12.28 19.86
N VAL A 125 17.29 11.67 20.91
CA VAL A 125 16.86 12.35 22.12
C VAL A 125 17.46 11.64 23.34
N ARG A 126 17.81 12.40 24.37
CA ARG A 126 18.22 11.83 25.67
C ARG A 126 17.01 11.28 26.39
N THR A 127 17.12 10.11 26.98
CA THR A 127 16.04 9.50 27.76
C THR A 127 16.12 9.85 29.23
N SER A 128 17.24 10.43 29.69
CA SER A 128 17.46 10.91 31.04
C SER A 128 18.16 12.28 31.01
N LYS A 129 18.38 12.88 32.17
CA LYS A 129 19.19 14.11 32.35
C LYS A 129 20.67 13.87 32.12
N GLU A 130 21.11 12.61 32.18
CA GLU A 130 22.50 12.21 31.99
C GLU A 130 22.89 12.12 30.51
N ARG A 131 24.17 11.89 30.23
CA ARG A 131 24.74 11.84 28.89
C ARG A 131 24.21 10.68 28.04
N GLY A 132 23.73 9.62 28.65
CA GLY A 132 23.09 8.46 28.05
C GLY A 132 21.99 7.89 28.94
N PRO A 133 21.16 6.95 28.46
CA PRO A 133 21.11 6.44 27.10
C PRO A 133 20.46 7.37 26.08
N LEU A 134 20.79 7.16 24.79
CA LEU A 134 20.22 7.89 23.67
C LEU A 134 19.17 7.04 22.96
N ARG A 135 18.06 7.65 22.58
CA ARG A 135 17.02 7.01 21.77
C ARG A 135 16.96 7.65 20.39
N LYS A 136 17.12 6.84 19.36
CA LYS A 136 16.92 7.27 17.96
C LYS A 136 15.45 7.58 17.71
N LEU A 137 15.17 8.76 17.14
CA LEU A 137 13.82 9.16 16.80
C LEU A 137 13.40 8.57 15.45
N MET A 138 12.20 8.01 15.46
CA MET A 138 11.58 7.39 14.29
C MET A 138 10.35 8.20 13.88
N GLY A 139 10.04 8.18 12.59
CA GLY A 139 8.81 8.74 12.02
C GLY A 139 7.72 7.68 11.87
N GLY A 140 6.97 7.71 10.77
CA GLY A 140 5.94 6.72 10.46
C GLY A 140 6.48 5.44 9.83
N SER A 141 5.58 4.50 9.52
CA SER A 141 5.88 3.25 8.81
C SER A 141 4.90 3.03 7.68
N ILE A 142 5.33 2.41 6.60
CA ILE A 142 4.48 2.12 5.43
C ILE A 142 3.27 1.25 5.80
N PRO A 143 3.41 0.14 6.54
CA PRO A 143 2.25 -0.68 6.90
C PRO A 143 1.16 0.12 7.62
N ARG A 144 1.55 0.97 8.55
CA ARG A 144 0.59 1.80 9.30
C ARG A 144 -0.12 2.83 8.44
N GLU A 145 0.59 3.43 7.48
CA GLU A 145 -0.01 4.41 6.57
C GLU A 145 -0.88 3.74 5.49
N MET A 146 -0.64 2.47 5.20
CA MET A 146 -1.46 1.70 4.27
C MET A 146 -2.88 1.43 4.81
N GLU A 147 -3.04 1.40 6.13
CA GLU A 147 -4.33 1.20 6.81
C GLU A 147 -5.06 2.52 7.11
N ARG A 148 -4.51 3.66 6.69
CA ARG A 148 -5.00 4.98 7.08
C ARG A 148 -5.39 5.86 5.91
N ASP A 149 -6.22 6.85 6.23
CA ASP A 149 -6.59 7.96 5.36
C ASP A 149 -7.19 7.51 4.02
N ALA A 150 -6.61 7.96 2.91
CA ALA A 150 -7.16 7.71 1.58
C ALA A 150 -6.88 6.30 1.01
N VAL A 151 -5.97 5.52 1.60
CA VAL A 151 -5.56 4.23 1.02
C VAL A 151 -6.68 3.17 1.05
N PRO A 152 -7.42 2.97 2.17
CA PRO A 152 -8.57 2.07 2.18
C PRO A 152 -9.61 2.45 1.12
N PHE A 153 -9.97 3.74 1.01
CA PHE A 153 -10.94 4.21 0.00
C PHE A 153 -10.51 3.93 -1.43
N ILE A 154 -9.20 4.04 -1.74
CA ILE A 154 -8.66 3.70 -3.06
C ILE A 154 -8.81 2.19 -3.31
N ALA A 155 -8.60 1.36 -2.30
CA ALA A 155 -8.75 -0.09 -2.41
C ALA A 155 -10.23 -0.48 -2.60
N ASP A 156 -11.12 0.08 -1.81
CA ASP A 156 -12.56 -0.17 -1.89
C ASP A 156 -13.12 0.26 -3.25
N ALA A 157 -12.78 1.46 -3.74
CA ALA A 157 -13.19 1.92 -5.06
C ALA A 157 -12.69 1.01 -6.20
N ALA A 158 -11.49 0.47 -6.10
CA ALA A 158 -10.97 -0.48 -7.09
C ALA A 158 -11.70 -1.83 -7.04
N MET A 159 -12.09 -2.30 -5.86
CA MET A 159 -12.84 -3.55 -5.68
C MET A 159 -14.29 -3.42 -6.12
N ASP A 160 -14.96 -2.36 -5.71
CA ASP A 160 -16.42 -2.23 -5.87
C ASP A 160 -16.83 -1.67 -7.24
N GLN A 161 -15.97 -0.87 -7.85
CA GLN A 161 -16.30 -0.18 -9.10
C GLN A 161 -15.45 -0.65 -10.28
N GLU A 162 -14.11 -0.63 -10.16
CA GLU A 162 -13.24 -0.91 -11.32
C GLU A 162 -13.19 -2.40 -11.66
N LEU A 163 -13.09 -3.28 -10.67
CA LEU A 163 -12.90 -4.72 -10.89
C LEU A 163 -14.11 -5.38 -11.57
N PRO A 164 -15.37 -5.18 -11.13
CA PRO A 164 -16.53 -5.74 -11.81
C PRO A 164 -16.64 -5.30 -13.27
N GLN A 165 -16.46 -4.01 -13.55
CA GLN A 165 -16.52 -3.44 -14.90
C GLN A 165 -15.47 -4.05 -15.83
N VAL A 166 -14.23 -4.21 -15.35
CA VAL A 166 -13.14 -4.82 -16.14
C VAL A 166 -13.45 -6.30 -16.42
N ILE A 167 -13.97 -7.03 -15.44
CA ILE A 167 -14.34 -8.43 -15.60
C ILE A 167 -15.48 -8.57 -16.62
N GLU A 168 -16.55 -7.81 -16.48
CA GLU A 168 -17.67 -7.84 -17.43
C GLU A 168 -17.26 -7.50 -18.85
N THR A 169 -16.48 -6.42 -19.01
CA THR A 169 -15.95 -6.03 -20.32
C THR A 169 -15.11 -7.15 -20.94
N LYS A 170 -14.26 -7.80 -20.14
CA LYS A 170 -13.39 -8.86 -20.64
C LYS A 170 -14.14 -10.15 -20.94
N LEU A 171 -15.07 -10.54 -20.10
CA LEU A 171 -15.92 -11.70 -20.36
C LEU A 171 -16.76 -11.47 -21.62
N GLY A 172 -17.35 -10.28 -21.78
CA GLY A 172 -18.11 -9.92 -22.97
C GLY A 172 -17.32 -9.97 -24.29
N GLN A 173 -16.01 -9.71 -24.26
CA GLN A 173 -15.15 -9.81 -25.44
C GLN A 173 -14.97 -11.26 -25.96
N PHE A 174 -15.18 -12.26 -25.11
CA PHE A 174 -15.01 -13.67 -25.42
C PHE A 174 -16.32 -14.43 -25.58
N LEU A 175 -17.46 -13.79 -25.26
CA LEU A 175 -18.78 -14.38 -25.46
C LEU A 175 -19.27 -14.10 -26.87
N PRO A 176 -19.86 -15.10 -27.56
CA PRO A 176 -20.54 -14.85 -28.85
C PRO A 176 -21.74 -13.92 -28.61
N TRP A 177 -22.02 -13.11 -29.59
CA TRP A 177 -23.17 -12.17 -29.61
C TRP A 177 -24.50 -12.92 -29.70
#